data_15ba12655bf2eba81e010abe5051fbd6
#
_entry.id   15ba12655bf2eba81e010abe5051fbd6
#
_cell.length_a   1.000
_cell.length_b   1.000
_cell.length_c   1.000
_cell.angle_alpha   90.00
_cell.angle_beta   90.00
_cell.angle_gamma   90.00
#
_symmetry.space_group_name_H-M   'P 1'
#
loop_
_entity.id
_entity.type
_entity.pdbx_description
1 polymer ?
#
loop_
_entity_poly.entity_id
_entity_poly.type
_entity_poly.pdbx_seq_one_letter_code
_entity_poly.pdbx_strand_id
1 'polypeptide(L)'
;MFAQAPIRGVRALFFDVFGTLVDWRTSVAREAENILGMLGHQLDWIAFADAWRAEYQPGMEEVRSGREPFAKLDVLHRQGLVRLLPRFDLQSLSDDVLDDLTLVWHRLDAWPDVPAALGRLKRKFIIAPVSNGNISLMVDLARRNNFPWDVILGAEIARDFKRKPRVYLAACEALDLAPAQCMMVAAHSDDLTAAAALGLRTAHTARVNEYGPNTGEAAPTSEVDFAVRDLAELADKLGA
;
A
#
# COMPACT_ATOMS: atom_id res chain seq x y z
N MET A 1 2.53 26.26 17.54
CA MET A 1 1.23 25.57 17.69
C MET A 1 0.36 26.07 16.55
N PHE A 2 0.43 25.42 15.38
CA PHE A 2 -0.36 25.80 14.20
C PHE A 2 -1.78 25.27 14.42
N ALA A 3 -2.75 26.17 14.46
CA ALA A 3 -4.16 25.81 14.51
C ALA A 3 -4.49 25.04 13.21
N GLN A 4 -4.78 23.75 13.31
CA GLN A 4 -5.25 22.95 12.19
C GLN A 4 -6.53 23.57 11.64
N ALA A 5 -6.51 23.96 10.36
CA ALA A 5 -7.71 24.42 9.69
C ALA A 5 -8.77 23.31 9.75
N PRO A 6 -10.03 23.61 10.06
CA PRO A 6 -11.08 22.60 10.09
C PRO A 6 -11.17 21.93 8.71
N ILE A 7 -11.23 20.58 8.68
CA ILE A 7 -11.37 19.78 7.44
C ILE A 7 -12.80 19.95 6.91
N ARG A 8 -13.14 21.17 6.55
CA ARG A 8 -14.43 21.45 5.92
C ARG A 8 -14.37 20.96 4.48
N GLY A 9 -15.23 19.98 4.17
CA GLY A 9 -15.44 19.54 2.80
C GLY A 9 -14.84 18.20 2.42
N VAL A 10 -13.96 17.57 3.22
CA VAL A 10 -13.49 16.21 2.93
C VAL A 10 -14.64 15.21 3.06
N ARG A 11 -14.83 14.38 2.04
CA ARG A 11 -15.90 13.38 1.93
C ARG A 11 -15.34 11.97 1.79
N ALA A 12 -14.17 11.81 1.17
CA ALA A 12 -13.51 10.53 0.96
C ALA A 12 -12.09 10.51 1.52
N LEU A 13 -11.69 9.37 2.09
CA LEU A 13 -10.32 9.07 2.49
C LEU A 13 -9.78 7.98 1.58
N PHE A 14 -8.69 8.26 0.90
CA PHE A 14 -7.95 7.34 0.07
C PHE A 14 -6.73 6.84 0.82
N PHE A 15 -6.53 5.53 0.84
CA PHE A 15 -5.46 4.93 1.62
C PHE A 15 -4.42 4.29 0.71
N ASP A 16 -3.15 4.65 0.91
CA ASP A 16 -2.06 3.75 0.54
C ASP A 16 -2.16 2.48 1.39
N VAL A 17 -1.66 1.35 0.89
CA VAL A 17 -1.86 0.05 1.54
C VAL A 17 -0.55 -0.57 2.00
N PHE A 18 0.39 -0.82 1.09
CA PHE A 18 1.65 -1.49 1.43
C PHE A 18 2.53 -0.59 2.31
N GLY A 19 2.85 -1.06 3.50
CA GLY A 19 3.59 -0.31 4.51
C GLY A 19 2.71 0.64 5.32
N THR A 20 1.68 1.25 4.73
CA THR A 20 0.75 2.15 5.41
C THR A 20 -0.27 1.42 6.28
N LEU A 21 -0.96 0.43 5.71
CA LEU A 21 -2.01 -0.33 6.40
C LEU A 21 -1.55 -1.74 6.80
N VAL A 22 -0.64 -2.33 6.05
CA VAL A 22 -0.17 -3.70 6.24
C VAL A 22 1.34 -3.76 6.42
N ASP A 23 1.78 -4.66 7.31
CA ASP A 23 3.18 -5.03 7.48
C ASP A 23 3.56 -6.04 6.40
N TRP A 24 3.98 -5.50 5.25
CA TRP A 24 4.38 -6.33 4.12
C TRP A 24 5.63 -7.17 4.43
N ARG A 25 6.60 -6.62 5.18
CA ARG A 25 7.94 -7.19 5.37
C ARG A 25 7.89 -8.48 6.16
N THR A 26 7.29 -8.44 7.34
CA THR A 26 7.20 -9.63 8.20
C THR A 26 6.18 -10.62 7.65
N SER A 27 5.10 -10.15 7.01
CA SER A 27 4.10 -11.02 6.39
C SER A 27 4.67 -11.80 5.20
N VAL A 28 5.40 -11.16 4.28
CA VAL A 28 6.05 -11.86 3.15
C VAL A 28 7.08 -12.85 3.65
N ALA A 29 7.91 -12.47 4.64
CA ALA A 29 8.90 -13.35 5.23
C ALA A 29 8.25 -14.63 5.81
N ARG A 30 7.21 -14.46 6.64
CA ARG A 30 6.45 -15.56 7.24
C ARG A 30 5.81 -16.48 6.20
N GLU A 31 5.13 -15.92 5.21
CA GLU A 31 4.45 -16.70 4.19
C GLU A 31 5.46 -17.45 3.28
N ALA A 32 6.59 -16.81 2.95
CA ALA A 32 7.67 -17.47 2.21
C ALA A 32 8.29 -18.61 3.01
N GLU A 33 8.52 -18.43 4.33
CA GLU A 33 8.98 -19.49 5.22
C GLU A 33 7.98 -20.66 5.26
N ASN A 34 6.68 -20.38 5.36
CA ASN A 34 5.65 -21.43 5.38
C ASN A 34 5.67 -22.26 4.08
N ILE A 35 5.86 -21.65 2.91
CA ILE A 35 5.86 -22.36 1.64
C ILE A 35 7.20 -23.05 1.40
N LEU A 36 8.30 -22.33 1.44
CA LEU A 36 9.62 -22.83 1.07
C LEU A 36 10.24 -23.69 2.17
N GLY A 37 9.95 -23.40 3.46
CA GLY A 37 10.40 -24.20 4.58
C GLY A 37 9.81 -25.62 4.56
N MET A 38 8.55 -25.79 4.15
CA MET A 38 7.93 -27.11 3.94
C MET A 38 8.60 -27.90 2.80
N LEU A 39 9.24 -27.23 1.87
CA LEU A 39 10.03 -27.84 0.80
C LEU A 39 11.50 -28.08 1.19
N GLY A 40 11.85 -27.79 2.45
CA GLY A 40 13.20 -28.03 3.01
C GLY A 40 14.19 -26.89 2.79
N HIS A 41 13.78 -25.76 2.22
CA HIS A 41 14.65 -24.60 2.06
C HIS A 41 14.86 -23.87 3.40
N GLN A 42 16.07 -23.34 3.60
CA GLN A 42 16.44 -22.54 4.77
C GLN A 42 17.07 -21.24 4.28
N LEU A 43 16.38 -20.12 4.47
CA LEU A 43 16.79 -18.81 4.00
C LEU A 43 16.78 -17.78 5.13
N ASP A 44 17.44 -16.66 4.92
CA ASP A 44 17.08 -15.43 5.64
C ASP A 44 15.78 -14.89 5.02
N TRP A 45 14.65 -15.21 5.63
CA TRP A 45 13.32 -14.87 5.14
C TRP A 45 13.07 -13.37 5.04
N ILE A 46 13.68 -12.61 5.95
CA ILE A 46 13.61 -11.15 5.94
C ILE A 46 14.42 -10.60 4.76
N ALA A 47 15.64 -11.10 4.53
CA ALA A 47 16.44 -10.71 3.37
C ALA A 47 15.76 -11.11 2.05
N PHE A 48 15.04 -12.24 2.01
CA PHE A 48 14.23 -12.65 0.87
C PHE A 48 13.09 -11.64 0.60
N ALA A 49 12.32 -11.27 1.65
CA ALA A 49 11.23 -10.31 1.54
C ALA A 49 11.75 -8.93 1.07
N ASP A 50 12.85 -8.45 1.66
CA ASP A 50 13.48 -7.18 1.29
C ASP A 50 13.98 -7.19 -0.16
N ALA A 51 14.61 -8.28 -0.60
CA ALA A 51 15.08 -8.44 -1.97
C ALA A 51 13.91 -8.44 -2.96
N TRP A 52 12.80 -9.11 -2.62
CA TRP A 52 11.61 -9.11 -3.47
C TRP A 52 10.95 -7.72 -3.54
N ARG A 53 10.85 -7.04 -2.41
CA ARG A 53 10.36 -5.66 -2.36
C ARG A 53 11.22 -4.70 -3.20
N ALA A 54 12.53 -4.92 -3.28
CA ALA A 54 13.42 -4.11 -4.09
C ALA A 54 13.10 -4.18 -5.60
N GLU A 55 12.49 -5.26 -6.09
CA GLU A 55 12.03 -5.42 -7.48
C GLU A 55 10.75 -4.60 -7.80
N TYR A 56 10.04 -4.13 -6.78
CA TYR A 56 8.74 -3.46 -6.89
C TYR A 56 8.82 -2.14 -7.68
N GLN A 57 9.70 -1.23 -7.28
CA GLN A 57 9.81 0.08 -7.94
C GLN A 57 10.35 -0.02 -9.38
N PRO A 58 11.41 -0.80 -9.67
CA PRO A 58 11.87 -0.99 -11.04
C PRO A 58 10.78 -1.54 -11.97
N GLY A 59 10.03 -2.56 -11.53
CA GLY A 59 8.95 -3.14 -12.32
C GLY A 59 7.85 -2.13 -12.68
N MET A 60 7.44 -1.29 -11.73
CA MET A 60 6.45 -0.24 -12.01
C MET A 60 7.02 0.89 -12.87
N GLU A 61 8.33 1.16 -12.79
CA GLU A 61 8.94 2.23 -13.59
C GLU A 61 8.94 1.90 -15.09
N GLU A 62 9.03 0.62 -15.48
CA GLU A 62 8.88 0.22 -16.87
C GLU A 62 7.52 0.66 -17.43
N VAL A 63 6.45 0.52 -16.63
CA VAL A 63 5.11 0.97 -17.00
C VAL A 63 4.99 2.50 -16.93
N ARG A 64 5.42 3.13 -15.84
CA ARG A 64 5.33 4.58 -15.65
C ARG A 64 6.08 5.38 -16.72
N SER A 65 7.19 4.84 -17.21
CA SER A 65 7.97 5.45 -18.30
C SER A 65 7.39 5.20 -19.70
N GLY A 66 6.37 4.32 -19.79
CA GLY A 66 5.76 3.92 -21.06
C GLY A 66 6.60 2.94 -21.88
N ARG A 67 7.65 2.33 -21.29
CA ARG A 67 8.42 1.27 -21.93
C ARG A 67 7.64 -0.04 -22.02
N GLU A 68 6.82 -0.31 -21.00
CA GLU A 68 5.92 -1.47 -20.98
C GLU A 68 4.47 -1.04 -20.82
N PRO A 69 3.50 -1.78 -21.40
CA PRO A 69 2.09 -1.54 -21.17
C PRO A 69 1.73 -1.83 -19.70
N PHE A 70 0.61 -1.26 -19.23
CA PHE A 70 0.13 -1.53 -17.88
C PHE A 70 -0.10 -3.03 -17.67
N ALA A 71 0.53 -3.58 -16.65
CA ALA A 71 0.30 -4.91 -16.11
C ALA A 71 -0.19 -4.82 -14.65
N LYS A 72 -0.94 -5.81 -14.18
CA LYS A 72 -1.30 -5.91 -12.77
C LYS A 72 -0.05 -6.09 -11.91
N LEU A 73 -0.12 -5.63 -10.66
CA LEU A 73 1.01 -5.76 -9.75
C LEU A 73 1.42 -7.22 -9.52
N ASP A 74 0.47 -8.16 -9.50
CA ASP A 74 0.78 -9.60 -9.38
C ASP A 74 1.71 -10.10 -10.49
N VAL A 75 1.53 -9.59 -11.71
CA VAL A 75 2.43 -9.91 -12.83
C VAL A 75 3.84 -9.39 -12.55
N LEU A 76 3.96 -8.16 -12.04
CA LEU A 76 5.25 -7.57 -11.68
C LEU A 76 5.88 -8.28 -10.48
N HIS A 77 5.09 -8.67 -9.48
CA HIS A 77 5.56 -9.47 -8.35
C HIS A 77 6.10 -10.82 -8.82
N ARG A 78 5.39 -11.52 -9.73
CA ARG A 78 5.86 -12.79 -10.31
C ARG A 78 7.15 -12.61 -11.09
N GLN A 79 7.26 -11.58 -11.91
CA GLN A 79 8.47 -11.26 -12.65
C GLN A 79 9.64 -10.93 -11.73
N GLY A 80 9.40 -10.13 -10.68
CA GLY A 80 10.38 -9.83 -9.65
C GLY A 80 10.84 -11.07 -8.91
N LEU A 81 9.90 -11.95 -8.53
CA LEU A 81 10.21 -13.24 -7.91
C LEU A 81 11.16 -14.07 -8.78
N VAL A 82 10.84 -14.27 -10.07
CA VAL A 82 11.69 -15.04 -10.99
C VAL A 82 13.10 -14.47 -11.09
N ARG A 83 13.24 -13.13 -11.13
CA ARG A 83 14.57 -12.49 -11.19
C ARG A 83 15.41 -12.72 -9.94
N LEU A 84 14.77 -12.85 -8.77
CA LEU A 84 15.51 -13.02 -7.52
C LEU A 84 15.86 -14.47 -7.17
N LEU A 85 15.21 -15.48 -7.79
CA LEU A 85 15.44 -16.91 -7.48
C LEU A 85 16.91 -17.32 -7.50
N PRO A 86 17.74 -16.89 -8.48
CA PRO A 86 19.17 -17.27 -8.52
C PRO A 86 19.95 -16.77 -7.31
N ARG A 87 19.55 -15.67 -6.70
CA ARG A 87 20.19 -15.09 -5.52
C ARG A 87 20.02 -15.94 -4.26
N PHE A 88 18.99 -16.79 -4.25
CA PHE A 88 18.62 -17.63 -3.11
C PHE A 88 18.67 -19.13 -3.42
N ASP A 89 19.30 -19.51 -4.54
CA ASP A 89 19.42 -20.90 -4.99
C ASP A 89 18.05 -21.62 -5.15
N LEU A 90 17.04 -20.89 -5.66
CA LEU A 90 15.65 -21.35 -5.81
C LEU A 90 15.22 -21.58 -7.27
N GLN A 91 16.16 -21.75 -8.21
CA GLN A 91 15.85 -21.85 -9.65
C GLN A 91 15.04 -23.09 -10.05
N SER A 92 14.97 -24.10 -9.18
CA SER A 92 14.29 -25.37 -9.46
C SER A 92 12.85 -25.44 -8.95
N LEU A 93 12.29 -24.33 -8.47
CA LEU A 93 10.90 -24.30 -8.02
C LEU A 93 9.93 -24.50 -9.19
N SER A 94 8.87 -25.30 -8.96
CA SER A 94 7.80 -25.50 -9.94
C SER A 94 6.94 -24.22 -10.11
N ASP A 95 6.23 -24.14 -11.22
CA ASP A 95 5.30 -23.02 -11.47
C ASP A 95 4.21 -22.94 -10.41
N ASP A 96 3.68 -24.06 -9.93
CA ASP A 96 2.67 -24.07 -8.85
C ASP A 96 3.19 -23.42 -7.55
N VAL A 97 4.45 -23.70 -7.19
CA VAL A 97 5.09 -23.08 -6.01
C VAL A 97 5.31 -21.59 -6.23
N LEU A 98 5.73 -21.21 -7.43
CA LEU A 98 5.93 -19.80 -7.77
C LEU A 98 4.62 -19.04 -7.84
N ASP A 99 3.52 -19.67 -8.24
CA ASP A 99 2.18 -19.08 -8.21
C ASP A 99 1.70 -18.87 -6.77
N ASP A 100 1.88 -19.86 -5.89
CA ASP A 100 1.53 -19.71 -4.47
C ASP A 100 2.40 -18.66 -3.77
N LEU A 101 3.70 -18.60 -4.07
CA LEU A 101 4.58 -17.52 -3.60
C LEU A 101 4.09 -16.16 -4.08
N THR A 102 3.69 -16.02 -5.35
CA THR A 102 3.17 -14.74 -5.86
C THR A 102 1.97 -14.25 -5.03
N LEU A 103 1.13 -15.16 -4.56
CA LEU A 103 -0.03 -14.86 -3.74
C LEU A 103 0.31 -14.54 -2.27
N VAL A 104 1.56 -14.57 -1.82
CA VAL A 104 1.90 -14.13 -0.45
C VAL A 104 1.57 -12.65 -0.24
N TRP A 105 1.64 -11.83 -1.30
CA TRP A 105 1.24 -10.42 -1.25
C TRP A 105 -0.25 -10.21 -0.99
N HIS A 106 -1.09 -11.21 -1.20
CA HIS A 106 -2.51 -11.23 -0.84
C HIS A 106 -2.76 -11.62 0.63
N ARG A 107 -1.71 -12.05 1.36
CA ARG A 107 -1.82 -12.60 2.73
C ARG A 107 -1.11 -11.74 3.78
N LEU A 108 -0.96 -10.44 3.50
CA LEU A 108 -0.32 -9.49 4.42
C LEU A 108 -1.23 -9.17 5.61
N ASP A 109 -0.64 -9.06 6.80
CA ASP A 109 -1.36 -8.69 8.01
C ASP A 109 -1.38 -7.17 8.21
N ALA A 110 -2.49 -6.66 8.71
CA ALA A 110 -2.62 -5.26 9.05
C ALA A 110 -1.76 -4.88 10.27
N TRP A 111 -1.31 -3.62 10.31
CA TRP A 111 -0.84 -3.05 11.56
C TRP A 111 -1.98 -3.05 12.59
N PRO A 112 -1.69 -3.24 13.91
CA PRO A 112 -2.70 -3.46 14.94
C PRO A 112 -3.74 -2.34 15.07
N ASP A 113 -3.39 -1.09 14.75
CA ASP A 113 -4.25 0.08 14.84
C ASP A 113 -5.27 0.17 13.69
N VAL A 114 -5.02 -0.52 12.57
CA VAL A 114 -5.71 -0.28 11.29
C VAL A 114 -7.17 -0.74 11.27
N PRO A 115 -7.53 -2.00 11.61
CA PRO A 115 -8.90 -2.47 11.42
C PRO A 115 -9.93 -1.66 12.21
N ALA A 116 -9.63 -1.35 13.47
CA ALA A 116 -10.51 -0.56 14.33
C ALA A 116 -10.66 0.88 13.84
N ALA A 117 -9.54 1.50 13.41
CA ALA A 117 -9.53 2.86 12.91
C ALA A 117 -10.32 3.00 11.60
N LEU A 118 -10.14 2.08 10.64
CA LEU A 118 -10.93 2.06 9.40
C LEU A 118 -12.43 1.91 9.68
N GLY A 119 -12.80 1.05 10.63
CA GLY A 119 -14.19 0.89 11.06
C GLY A 119 -14.79 2.17 11.64
N ARG A 120 -14.00 2.99 12.34
CA ARG A 120 -14.40 4.31 12.84
C ARG A 120 -14.55 5.31 11.67
N LEU A 121 -13.53 5.44 10.84
CA LEU A 121 -13.47 6.39 9.72
C LEU A 121 -14.60 6.17 8.72
N LYS A 122 -14.94 4.92 8.41
CA LYS A 122 -16.05 4.55 7.50
C LYS A 122 -17.40 5.12 7.95
N ARG A 123 -17.64 5.32 9.24
CA ARG A 123 -18.92 5.88 9.71
C ARG A 123 -19.15 7.34 9.27
N LYS A 124 -18.07 8.02 8.88
CA LYS A 124 -18.10 9.46 8.56
C LYS A 124 -17.67 9.77 7.14
N PHE A 125 -16.83 8.95 6.56
CA PHE A 125 -16.22 9.18 5.25
C PHE A 125 -16.42 7.96 4.33
N ILE A 126 -16.46 8.19 3.04
CA ILE A 126 -16.20 7.14 2.05
C ILE A 126 -14.75 6.71 2.21
N ILE A 127 -14.47 5.42 2.32
CA ILE A 127 -13.12 4.90 2.44
C ILE A 127 -12.78 3.95 1.30
N ALA A 128 -11.63 4.17 0.69
CA ALA A 128 -11.14 3.37 -0.43
C ALA A 128 -9.62 3.20 -0.39
N PRO A 129 -9.06 2.03 -0.74
CA PRO A 129 -7.65 1.94 -1.07
C PRO A 129 -7.42 2.66 -2.40
N VAL A 130 -6.37 3.47 -2.45
CA VAL A 130 -5.76 3.99 -3.69
C VAL A 130 -4.32 3.48 -3.71
N SER A 131 -4.18 2.25 -4.16
CA SER A 131 -2.97 1.46 -4.08
C SER A 131 -2.43 1.12 -5.47
N ASN A 132 -1.15 0.76 -5.53
CA ASN A 132 -0.55 0.11 -6.70
C ASN A 132 -0.98 -1.36 -6.87
N GLY A 133 -1.54 -1.97 -5.81
CA GLY A 133 -2.09 -3.31 -5.86
C GLY A 133 -3.30 -3.42 -6.77
N ASN A 134 -3.46 -4.58 -7.41
CA ASN A 134 -4.62 -4.88 -8.23
C ASN A 134 -5.87 -5.17 -7.36
N ILE A 135 -7.04 -5.11 -7.97
CA ILE A 135 -8.32 -5.21 -7.27
C ILE A 135 -8.45 -6.54 -6.51
N SER A 136 -8.08 -7.68 -7.12
CA SER A 136 -8.15 -8.99 -6.46
C SER A 136 -7.27 -9.03 -5.20
N LEU A 137 -6.06 -8.50 -5.25
CA LEU A 137 -5.16 -8.39 -4.10
C LEU A 137 -5.80 -7.53 -2.99
N MET A 138 -6.39 -6.39 -3.33
CA MET A 138 -7.08 -5.53 -2.35
C MET A 138 -8.31 -6.21 -1.73
N VAL A 139 -9.04 -7.04 -2.51
CA VAL A 139 -10.17 -7.84 -2.01
C VAL A 139 -9.69 -8.87 -0.98
N ASP A 140 -8.59 -9.59 -1.29
CA ASP A 140 -8.07 -10.61 -0.39
C ASP A 140 -7.51 -10.01 0.91
N LEU A 141 -6.78 -8.91 0.82
CA LEU A 141 -6.34 -8.16 2.00
C LEU A 141 -7.51 -7.64 2.84
N ALA A 142 -8.58 -7.17 2.18
CA ALA A 142 -9.77 -6.71 2.89
C ALA A 142 -10.47 -7.84 3.64
N ARG A 143 -10.61 -9.02 3.02
CA ARG A 143 -11.18 -10.21 3.66
C ARG A 143 -10.33 -10.70 4.83
N ARG A 144 -9.00 -10.76 4.64
CA ARG A 144 -8.05 -11.20 5.67
C ARG A 144 -8.08 -10.30 6.91
N ASN A 145 -8.15 -8.99 6.70
CA ASN A 145 -7.95 -7.99 7.76
C ASN A 145 -9.25 -7.28 8.16
N ASN A 146 -10.41 -7.70 7.63
CA ASN A 146 -11.70 -7.04 7.86
C ASN A 146 -11.70 -5.55 7.50
N PHE A 147 -11.06 -5.16 6.40
CA PHE A 147 -11.10 -3.78 5.92
C PHE A 147 -12.46 -3.48 5.28
N PRO A 148 -13.20 -2.51 5.81
CA PRO A 148 -14.58 -2.27 5.41
C PRO A 148 -14.68 -1.28 4.25
N TRP A 149 -13.96 -1.50 3.15
CA TRP A 149 -13.96 -0.59 1.99
C TRP A 149 -15.36 -0.33 1.44
N ASP A 150 -15.61 0.88 0.95
CA ASP A 150 -16.80 1.22 0.17
C ASP A 150 -16.59 0.87 -1.30
N VAL A 151 -15.37 1.07 -1.79
CA VAL A 151 -14.95 0.77 -3.17
C VAL A 151 -13.45 0.49 -3.18
N ILE A 152 -12.95 -0.23 -4.18
CA ILE A 152 -11.52 -0.46 -4.41
C ILE A 152 -11.10 0.32 -5.65
N LEU A 153 -10.14 1.23 -5.48
CA LEU A 153 -9.62 2.13 -6.51
C LEU A 153 -8.10 1.97 -6.65
N GLY A 154 -7.47 2.81 -7.46
CA GLY A 154 -6.01 2.86 -7.61
C GLY A 154 -5.53 2.41 -8.99
N ALA A 155 -4.37 1.75 -9.05
CA ALA A 155 -3.60 1.48 -10.25
C ALA A 155 -4.38 0.74 -11.35
N GLU A 156 -5.14 -0.30 -11.00
CA GLU A 156 -5.85 -1.11 -11.99
C GLU A 156 -7.00 -0.33 -12.67
N ILE A 157 -7.70 0.54 -11.93
CA ILE A 157 -8.72 1.45 -12.48
C ILE A 157 -8.07 2.52 -13.36
N ALA A 158 -6.98 3.12 -12.88
CA ALA A 158 -6.27 4.16 -13.60
C ALA A 158 -5.48 3.65 -14.80
N ARG A 159 -5.16 2.36 -14.84
CA ARG A 159 -4.25 1.73 -15.83
C ARG A 159 -2.85 2.39 -15.79
N ASP A 160 -2.39 2.74 -14.59
CA ASP A 160 -1.08 3.33 -14.32
C ASP A 160 -0.73 3.16 -12.82
N PHE A 161 0.50 3.44 -12.44
CA PHE A 161 0.97 3.31 -11.05
C PHE A 161 1.17 4.69 -10.39
N LYS A 162 0.99 4.76 -9.08
CA LYS A 162 1.42 5.92 -8.28
C LYS A 162 2.94 6.14 -8.54
N ARG A 163 3.41 7.31 -8.69
CA ARG A 163 2.87 8.65 -8.40
C ARG A 163 2.37 9.40 -9.66
N LYS A 164 1.90 8.69 -10.66
CA LYS A 164 1.29 9.35 -11.82
C LYS A 164 -0.02 10.05 -11.41
N PRO A 165 -0.24 11.30 -11.83
CA PRO A 165 -1.44 12.09 -11.50
C PRO A 165 -2.75 11.35 -11.76
N ARG A 166 -2.79 10.59 -12.87
CA ARG A 166 -3.97 9.83 -13.30
C ARG A 166 -4.50 8.90 -12.20
N VAL A 167 -3.64 8.29 -11.36
CA VAL A 167 -4.07 7.34 -10.33
C VAL A 167 -4.93 8.02 -9.28
N TYR A 168 -4.54 9.22 -8.84
CA TYR A 168 -5.28 9.99 -7.84
C TYR A 168 -6.54 10.62 -8.43
N LEU A 169 -6.43 11.21 -9.64
CA LEU A 169 -7.55 11.89 -10.29
C LEU A 169 -8.65 10.91 -10.70
N ALA A 170 -8.31 9.73 -11.23
CA ALA A 170 -9.29 8.69 -11.54
C ALA A 170 -10.03 8.20 -10.29
N ALA A 171 -9.37 8.20 -9.11
CA ALA A 171 -10.03 7.84 -7.86
C ALA A 171 -11.03 8.92 -7.41
N CYS A 172 -10.70 10.21 -7.59
CA CYS A 172 -11.63 11.32 -7.34
C CYS A 172 -12.82 11.26 -8.31
N GLU A 173 -12.55 11.07 -9.59
CA GLU A 173 -13.56 10.98 -10.66
C GLU A 173 -14.53 9.82 -10.43
N ALA A 174 -14.03 8.64 -10.03
CA ALA A 174 -14.86 7.47 -9.74
C ALA A 174 -15.89 7.69 -8.62
N LEU A 175 -15.71 8.72 -7.79
CA LEU A 175 -16.63 9.09 -6.71
C LEU A 175 -17.37 10.41 -6.98
N ASP A 176 -17.23 11.00 -8.16
CA ASP A 176 -17.76 12.34 -8.50
C ASP A 176 -17.35 13.42 -7.47
N LEU A 177 -16.08 13.38 -7.01
CA LEU A 177 -15.54 14.30 -6.02
C LEU A 177 -14.42 15.17 -6.61
N ALA A 178 -14.40 16.45 -6.23
CA ALA A 178 -13.24 17.28 -6.49
C ALA A 178 -12.03 16.83 -5.63
N PRO A 179 -10.77 16.99 -6.09
CA PRO A 179 -9.58 16.64 -5.32
C PRO A 179 -9.57 17.18 -3.89
N ALA A 180 -10.01 18.45 -3.69
CA ALA A 180 -10.08 19.06 -2.36
C ALA A 180 -11.11 18.40 -1.40
N GLN A 181 -11.99 17.56 -1.92
CA GLN A 181 -12.96 16.77 -1.13
C GLN A 181 -12.42 15.37 -0.80
N CYS A 182 -11.23 15.04 -1.25
CA CYS A 182 -10.55 13.76 -1.02
C CYS A 182 -9.28 13.99 -0.21
N MET A 183 -8.96 13.06 0.68
CA MET A 183 -7.72 13.07 1.46
C MET A 183 -6.94 11.80 1.20
N MET A 184 -5.67 11.93 0.78
CA MET A 184 -4.73 10.82 0.72
C MET A 184 -4.11 10.57 2.08
N VAL A 185 -4.14 9.33 2.55
CA VAL A 185 -3.55 8.86 3.81
C VAL A 185 -2.45 7.88 3.48
N ALA A 186 -1.22 8.17 3.87
CA ALA A 186 -0.07 7.32 3.59
C ALA A 186 1.03 7.45 4.65
N ALA A 187 1.89 6.44 4.73
CA ALA A 187 3.12 6.49 5.50
C ALA A 187 4.32 7.04 4.69
N HIS A 188 4.12 7.32 3.40
CA HIS A 188 5.17 7.70 2.45
C HIS A 188 5.00 9.16 2.01
N SER A 189 5.96 10.00 2.34
CA SER A 189 5.91 11.44 2.05
C SER A 189 5.85 11.77 0.56
N ASP A 190 6.48 10.95 -0.28
CA ASP A 190 6.47 11.14 -1.73
C ASP A 190 5.08 10.87 -2.37
N ASP A 191 4.30 9.93 -1.81
CA ASP A 191 2.92 9.67 -2.22
C ASP A 191 2.01 10.86 -1.84
N LEU A 192 2.18 11.39 -0.62
CA LEU A 192 1.45 12.56 -0.15
C LEU A 192 1.79 13.83 -0.94
N THR A 193 3.07 14.02 -1.25
CA THR A 193 3.53 15.15 -2.09
C THR A 193 2.88 15.11 -3.47
N ALA A 194 2.82 13.91 -4.10
CA ALA A 194 2.17 13.76 -5.40
C ALA A 194 0.66 14.03 -5.34
N ALA A 195 -0.02 13.58 -4.28
CA ALA A 195 -1.44 13.85 -4.06
C ALA A 195 -1.73 15.34 -3.79
N ALA A 196 -0.92 15.99 -2.93
CA ALA A 196 -1.05 17.40 -2.61
C ALA A 196 -0.89 18.30 -3.84
N ALA A 197 0.03 17.96 -4.75
CA ALA A 197 0.23 18.70 -6.01
C ALA A 197 -1.01 18.72 -6.92
N LEU A 198 -1.95 17.81 -6.70
CA LEU A 198 -3.23 17.72 -7.42
C LEU A 198 -4.40 18.34 -6.66
N GLY A 199 -4.13 18.93 -5.49
CA GLY A 199 -5.14 19.57 -4.66
C GLY A 199 -5.88 18.64 -3.69
N LEU A 200 -5.44 17.38 -3.53
CA LEU A 200 -5.96 16.52 -2.47
C LEU A 200 -5.46 17.02 -1.11
N ARG A 201 -6.25 16.77 -0.07
CA ARG A 201 -5.80 16.88 1.33
C ARG A 201 -4.90 15.69 1.65
N THR A 202 -4.05 15.83 2.66
CA THR A 202 -3.05 14.81 2.98
C THR A 202 -2.95 14.52 4.46
N ALA A 203 -2.78 13.23 4.81
CA ALA A 203 -2.50 12.80 6.16
C ALA A 203 -1.35 11.78 6.15
N HIS A 204 -0.28 12.10 6.87
CA HIS A 204 0.82 11.17 7.11
C HIS A 204 0.54 10.36 8.37
N THR A 205 0.64 9.04 8.28
CA THR A 205 0.64 8.12 9.44
C THR A 205 2.01 7.50 9.61
N ALA A 206 2.62 7.62 10.80
CA ALA A 206 3.96 7.09 11.03
C ALA A 206 3.98 5.55 10.98
N ARG A 207 4.96 4.98 10.28
CA ARG A 207 5.25 3.53 10.24
C ARG A 207 6.74 3.29 10.44
N VAL A 208 7.19 3.62 11.64
CA VAL A 208 8.62 3.64 12.01
C VAL A 208 9.33 2.29 11.80
N ASN A 209 8.61 1.21 11.77
CA ASN A 209 9.16 -0.14 11.64
C ASN A 209 8.90 -0.80 10.27
N GLU A 210 8.46 -0.05 9.26
CA GLU A 210 8.06 -0.62 7.96
C GLU A 210 9.17 -1.46 7.32
N TYR A 211 10.40 -0.96 7.33
CA TYR A 211 11.56 -1.65 6.71
C TYR A 211 12.46 -2.33 7.75
N GLY A 212 12.01 -2.43 8.99
CA GLY A 212 12.74 -2.93 10.15
C GLY A 212 12.73 -1.91 11.30
N PRO A 213 13.35 -2.23 12.45
CA PRO A 213 13.29 -1.36 13.62
C PRO A 213 13.81 0.07 13.35
N ASN A 214 12.94 1.06 13.47
CA ASN A 214 13.23 2.49 13.29
C ASN A 214 13.78 2.87 11.90
N THR A 215 13.33 2.20 10.82
CA THR A 215 13.80 2.46 9.45
C THR A 215 12.71 3.02 8.53
N GLY A 216 11.46 3.08 9.00
CA GLY A 216 10.35 3.71 8.28
C GLY A 216 10.21 5.20 8.61
N GLU A 217 9.30 5.89 7.93
CA GLU A 217 9.05 7.31 8.18
C GLU A 217 8.34 7.52 9.53
N ALA A 218 9.02 8.22 10.45
CA ALA A 218 8.47 8.63 11.75
C ALA A 218 7.69 9.94 11.67
N ALA A 219 7.98 10.76 10.66
CA ALA A 219 7.35 12.06 10.41
C ALA A 219 7.41 12.37 8.91
N PRO A 220 6.49 13.20 8.39
CA PRO A 220 6.52 13.56 6.98
C PRO A 220 7.74 14.44 6.67
N THR A 221 8.31 14.25 5.47
CA THR A 221 9.42 15.05 4.93
C THR A 221 8.95 16.27 4.12
N SER A 222 7.62 16.40 3.92
CA SER A 222 6.97 17.50 3.23
C SER A 222 5.76 17.99 4.04
N GLU A 223 5.22 19.16 3.68
CA GLU A 223 4.03 19.71 4.33
C GLU A 223 2.81 18.81 4.08
N VAL A 224 2.07 18.52 5.15
CA VAL A 224 0.82 17.73 5.14
C VAL A 224 -0.23 18.41 6.03
N ASP A 225 -1.53 18.13 5.79
CA ASP A 225 -2.60 18.65 6.63
C ASP A 225 -2.61 17.99 8.03
N PHE A 226 -2.27 16.71 8.09
CA PHE A 226 -2.16 15.94 9.34
C PHE A 226 -0.89 15.10 9.34
N ALA A 227 -0.17 15.15 10.46
CA ALA A 227 0.84 14.16 10.82
C ALA A 227 0.35 13.46 12.10
N VAL A 228 0.25 12.14 12.06
CA VAL A 228 -0.25 11.31 13.16
C VAL A 228 0.66 10.12 13.42
N ARG A 229 0.62 9.61 14.64
CA ARG A 229 1.42 8.44 15.05
C ARG A 229 0.85 7.13 14.51
N ASP A 230 -0.49 7.07 14.35
CA ASP A 230 -1.24 5.90 13.92
C ASP A 230 -2.62 6.34 13.38
N LEU A 231 -3.36 5.40 12.79
CA LEU A 231 -4.69 5.70 12.25
C LEU A 231 -5.74 5.94 13.33
N ALA A 232 -5.54 5.46 14.57
CA ALA A 232 -6.45 5.76 15.67
C ALA A 232 -6.41 7.25 16.00
N GLU A 233 -5.21 7.86 16.05
CA GLU A 233 -5.05 9.30 16.22
C GLU A 233 -5.65 10.08 15.04
N LEU A 234 -5.54 9.57 13.81
CA LEU A 234 -6.19 10.20 12.66
C LEU A 234 -7.71 10.20 12.83
N ALA A 235 -8.31 9.09 13.23
CA ALA A 235 -9.74 9.00 13.48
C ALA A 235 -10.19 9.98 14.58
N ASP A 236 -9.41 10.13 15.66
CA ASP A 236 -9.68 11.12 16.72
C ASP A 236 -9.66 12.55 16.19
N LYS A 237 -8.63 12.93 15.43
CA LYS A 237 -8.49 14.27 14.83
C LYS A 237 -9.58 14.58 13.81
N LEU A 238 -10.09 13.57 13.12
CA LEU A 238 -11.19 13.68 12.17
C LEU A 238 -12.56 13.63 12.84
N GLY A 239 -12.63 13.34 14.14
CA GLY A 239 -13.86 13.23 14.92
C GLY A 239 -14.73 12.05 14.49
N ALA A 240 -14.10 10.93 14.15
CA ALA A 240 -14.74 9.70 13.70
C ALA A 240 -14.81 8.64 14.81
#